data_5c137657acbe210b4daac956ebc78df0
#
_entry.id   5c137657acbe210b4daac956ebc78df0
#
_cell.length_a   1.000
_cell.length_b   1.000
_cell.length_c   1.000
_cell.angle_alpha   90.00
_cell.angle_beta   90.00
_cell.angle_gamma   90.00
#
_symmetry.space_group_name_H-M   'P 1'
#
loop_
_entity.id
_entity.type
_entity.pdbx_description
1 polymer ?
#
loop_
_entity_poly.entity_id
_entity_poly.type
_entity_poly.pdbx_seq_one_letter_code
_entity_poly.pdbx_strand_id
1 'polypeptide(L)'
;MKSIKWIAVFLALLVCLSGCAGTHQSGGSYNIYLIAKSSTTEFWKAVFSGANAAKSEYNVHLTILAPDTEEDFEAQNDYIRQAVADGADAIVFSAISYTENAAAIDEAVAAGVRVVVIDSDVDSKGVSVRIGTDNVAAGRMSGEAALKTAQKKIVVGFVNAYAETQNCREREQGFREVLLGDCRVKGIYAVNVSTDALEARLAAEKLLREHPEINVLIGFNEPLAVGVAQAVDSLGLTGQVHAVSFDSNVNCIELLQTGAVAALVVQNSYAMGYLGVEKAWQVLQGEKFDSTALIDTATTIVTKENMFTMESQKAMFSFG
;
A
#
# COMPACT_ATOMS: atom_id res chain seq x y z
N MET A 1 56.53 -26.30 46.48
CA MET A 1 55.15 -26.85 46.15
C MET A 1 54.00 -25.94 46.53
N LYS A 2 54.10 -24.90 47.34
CA LYS A 2 53.02 -23.97 47.70
C LYS A 2 52.78 -22.88 46.62
N SER A 3 53.75 -22.46 45.87
CA SER A 3 53.63 -21.40 44.81
C SER A 3 52.92 -21.85 43.55
N ILE A 4 52.98 -23.15 43.19
CA ILE A 4 52.31 -23.68 41.97
C ILE A 4 50.82 -23.77 42.16
N LYS A 5 50.31 -23.97 43.37
CA LYS A 5 48.86 -24.02 43.64
C LYS A 5 48.19 -22.68 43.50
N TRP A 6 48.88 -21.59 43.81
CA TRP A 6 48.33 -20.23 43.68
C TRP A 6 48.28 -19.76 42.22
N ILE A 7 49.22 -20.19 41.36
CA ILE A 7 49.23 -19.88 39.94
C ILE A 7 48.07 -20.61 39.24
N ALA A 8 47.77 -21.86 39.60
CA ALA A 8 46.66 -22.60 39.05
C ALA A 8 45.29 -22.02 39.44
N VAL A 9 45.14 -21.48 40.65
CA VAL A 9 43.89 -20.82 41.08
C VAL A 9 43.71 -19.45 40.39
N PHE A 10 44.80 -18.71 40.12
CA PHE A 10 44.72 -17.44 39.38
C PHE A 10 44.43 -17.65 37.90
N LEU A 11 44.95 -18.72 37.27
CA LEU A 11 44.62 -19.07 35.89
C LEU A 11 43.14 -19.56 35.76
N ALA A 12 42.62 -20.30 36.75
CA ALA A 12 41.21 -20.74 36.76
C ALA A 12 40.24 -19.57 36.96
N LEU A 13 40.61 -18.54 37.73
CA LEU A 13 39.79 -17.32 37.86
C LEU A 13 39.78 -16.46 36.58
N LEU A 14 40.86 -16.44 35.80
CA LEU A 14 40.93 -15.71 34.54
C LEU A 14 40.06 -16.38 33.42
N VAL A 15 39.92 -17.71 33.43
CA VAL A 15 39.09 -18.43 32.49
C VAL A 15 37.60 -18.28 32.82
N CYS A 16 37.25 -18.09 34.08
CA CYS A 16 35.82 -17.83 34.45
C CYS A 16 35.34 -16.40 34.13
N LEU A 17 36.27 -15.44 33.91
CA LEU A 17 35.91 -14.07 33.51
C LEU A 17 35.78 -13.88 32.01
N SER A 18 36.21 -14.86 31.18
CA SER A 18 36.01 -14.82 29.73
C SER A 18 34.73 -15.49 29.23
N GLY A 19 33.91 -16.04 30.12
CA GLY A 19 32.69 -16.83 29.80
C GLY A 19 31.39 -16.06 29.78
N CYS A 20 31.39 -14.75 30.02
CA CYS A 20 30.21 -13.90 29.94
C CYS A 20 30.43 -12.71 29.00
N ALA A 21 30.95 -12.98 27.79
CA ALA A 21 30.64 -12.12 26.65
C ALA A 21 29.29 -12.60 26.11
N GLY A 22 28.26 -12.52 26.97
CA GLY A 22 26.88 -12.41 26.46
C GLY A 22 26.90 -11.22 25.52
N THR A 23 26.48 -11.43 24.31
CA THR A 23 26.08 -10.34 23.42
C THR A 23 25.10 -9.47 24.20
N HIS A 24 25.61 -8.42 24.87
CA HIS A 24 24.79 -7.31 25.25
C HIS A 24 24.23 -6.77 23.90
N GLN A 25 23.06 -7.23 23.55
CA GLN A 25 22.16 -6.43 22.74
C GLN A 25 22.11 -5.09 23.45
N SER A 26 22.84 -4.13 22.91
CA SER A 26 22.70 -2.73 23.30
C SER A 26 21.23 -2.41 23.12
N GLY A 27 20.54 -2.16 24.24
CA GLY A 27 19.12 -1.81 24.24
C GLY A 27 18.85 -0.42 23.65
N GLY A 28 19.35 -0.18 22.45
CA GLY A 28 18.98 0.95 21.61
C GLY A 28 17.70 0.58 20.86
N SER A 29 16.72 1.47 20.85
CA SER A 29 15.57 1.37 19.99
C SER A 29 16.01 1.46 18.54
N TYR A 30 15.55 0.56 17.66
CA TYR A 30 15.83 0.62 16.22
C TYR A 30 15.26 1.89 15.59
N ASN A 31 16.01 2.41 14.62
CA ASN A 31 15.64 3.59 13.84
C ASN A 31 15.04 3.15 12.52
N ILE A 32 13.70 3.23 12.40
CA ILE A 32 12.94 2.79 11.24
C ILE A 32 12.38 4.02 10.53
N TYR A 33 12.56 4.08 9.21
CA TYR A 33 11.95 5.08 8.34
C TYR A 33 10.80 4.46 7.57
N LEU A 34 9.64 5.12 7.56
CA LEU A 34 8.54 4.81 6.65
C LEU A 34 8.52 5.87 5.57
N ILE A 35 8.75 5.48 4.33
CA ILE A 35 8.75 6.37 3.16
C ILE A 35 7.57 5.97 2.27
N ALA A 36 6.52 6.79 2.30
CA ALA A 36 5.26 6.57 1.61
C ALA A 36 5.22 7.32 0.27
N LYS A 37 4.16 7.08 -0.53
CA LYS A 37 3.99 7.78 -1.82
C LYS A 37 3.35 9.16 -1.66
N SER A 38 2.56 9.37 -0.59
CA SER A 38 1.93 10.66 -0.30
C SER A 38 1.56 10.76 1.19
N SER A 39 1.29 11.98 1.66
CA SER A 39 0.78 12.23 3.01
C SER A 39 -0.67 12.71 3.04
N THR A 40 -1.32 12.85 1.89
CA THR A 40 -2.56 13.65 1.77
C THR A 40 -3.84 12.82 1.78
N THR A 41 -3.79 11.52 1.40
CA THR A 41 -4.99 10.66 1.28
C THR A 41 -5.37 9.98 2.59
N GLU A 42 -6.63 9.54 2.71
CA GLU A 42 -7.10 8.75 3.86
C GLU A 42 -6.41 7.39 3.94
N PHE A 43 -6.08 6.79 2.78
CA PHE A 43 -5.29 5.56 2.69
C PHE A 43 -3.96 5.70 3.44
N TRP A 44 -3.17 6.75 3.15
CA TRP A 44 -1.87 6.96 3.79
C TRP A 44 -1.99 7.33 5.27
N LYS A 45 -3.02 8.09 5.66
CA LYS A 45 -3.30 8.38 7.08
C LYS A 45 -3.54 7.10 7.87
N ALA A 46 -4.27 6.13 7.31
CA ALA A 46 -4.50 4.84 7.94
C ALA A 46 -3.20 3.99 8.01
N VAL A 47 -2.36 3.99 6.95
CA VAL A 47 -1.01 3.39 6.99
C VAL A 47 -0.18 3.98 8.12
N PHE A 48 -0.15 5.31 8.26
CA PHE A 48 0.62 5.98 9.31
C PHE A 48 0.08 5.67 10.71
N SER A 49 -1.24 5.53 10.85
CA SER A 49 -1.86 5.12 12.12
C SER A 49 -1.40 3.72 12.53
N GLY A 50 -1.45 2.75 11.61
CA GLY A 50 -0.96 1.40 11.84
C GLY A 50 0.53 1.35 12.18
N ALA A 51 1.35 2.09 11.45
CA ALA A 51 2.79 2.20 11.70
C ALA A 51 3.10 2.80 13.09
N ASN A 52 2.34 3.82 13.52
CA ASN A 52 2.51 4.41 14.85
C ASN A 52 2.04 3.47 15.99
N ALA A 53 1.04 2.63 15.74
CA ALA A 53 0.66 1.59 16.69
C ALA A 53 1.81 0.57 16.87
N ALA A 54 2.37 0.07 15.78
CA ALA A 54 3.52 -0.85 15.82
C ALA A 54 4.77 -0.17 16.42
N LYS A 55 5.04 1.11 16.11
CA LYS A 55 6.10 1.90 16.77
C LYS A 55 5.99 1.81 18.29
N SER A 56 4.78 1.95 18.84
CA SER A 56 4.53 1.94 20.27
C SER A 56 4.69 0.54 20.86
N GLU A 57 4.21 -0.49 20.15
CA GLU A 57 4.26 -1.88 20.59
C GLU A 57 5.68 -2.45 20.59
N TYR A 58 6.45 -2.20 19.52
CA TYR A 58 7.82 -2.72 19.36
C TYR A 58 8.90 -1.77 19.91
N ASN A 59 8.50 -0.62 20.48
CA ASN A 59 9.39 0.39 21.06
C ASN A 59 10.54 0.78 20.12
N VAL A 60 10.19 1.19 18.90
CA VAL A 60 11.14 1.64 17.87
C VAL A 60 11.05 3.15 17.67
N HIS A 61 12.10 3.77 17.14
CA HIS A 61 12.05 5.12 16.60
C HIS A 61 11.50 5.06 15.19
N LEU A 62 10.38 5.74 14.93
CA LEU A 62 9.76 5.79 13.61
C LEU A 62 9.77 7.22 13.08
N THR A 63 10.39 7.42 11.92
CA THR A 63 10.31 8.65 11.13
C THR A 63 9.46 8.37 9.89
N ILE A 64 8.46 9.22 9.61
CA ILE A 64 7.59 9.09 8.44
C ILE A 64 7.90 10.23 7.49
N LEU A 65 8.20 9.89 6.24
CA LEU A 65 8.47 10.83 5.15
C LEU A 65 7.57 10.48 3.96
N ALA A 66 7.04 11.48 3.29
CA ALA A 66 6.24 11.30 2.09
C ALA A 66 6.27 12.60 1.26
N PRO A 67 6.30 12.53 -0.06
CA PRO A 67 6.09 13.70 -0.92
C PRO A 67 4.63 14.15 -0.87
N ASP A 68 4.36 15.31 -1.45
CA ASP A 68 3.01 15.87 -1.52
C ASP A 68 2.13 15.15 -2.56
N THR A 69 2.74 14.55 -3.59
CA THR A 69 2.05 13.86 -4.69
C THR A 69 2.62 12.46 -4.93
N GLU A 70 1.79 11.55 -5.44
CA GLU A 70 2.20 10.19 -5.82
C GLU A 70 2.95 10.14 -7.19
N GLU A 71 3.63 11.23 -7.58
CA GLU A 71 4.37 11.34 -8.83
C GLU A 71 5.83 11.74 -8.63
N ASP A 72 6.17 12.24 -7.43
CA ASP A 72 7.51 12.71 -7.11
C ASP A 72 8.41 11.59 -6.59
N PHE A 73 8.80 10.68 -7.48
CA PHE A 73 9.74 9.61 -7.15
C PHE A 73 11.15 10.13 -6.83
N GLU A 74 11.52 11.31 -7.35
CA GLU A 74 12.81 11.94 -7.06
C GLU A 74 12.90 12.35 -5.58
N ALA A 75 11.83 12.97 -5.05
CA ALA A 75 11.74 13.27 -3.61
C ALA A 75 11.82 11.97 -2.77
N GLN A 76 11.18 10.88 -3.21
CA GLN A 76 11.34 9.59 -2.51
C GLN A 76 12.80 9.10 -2.51
N ASN A 77 13.50 9.22 -3.64
CA ASN A 77 14.91 8.85 -3.73
C ASN A 77 15.78 9.69 -2.77
N ASP A 78 15.49 10.96 -2.62
CA ASP A 78 16.17 11.84 -1.66
C ASP A 78 15.85 11.44 -0.21
N TYR A 79 14.61 11.08 0.10
CA TYR A 79 14.23 10.58 1.43
C TYR A 79 14.90 9.24 1.77
N ILE A 80 15.09 8.35 0.79
CA ILE A 80 15.84 7.10 0.98
C ILE A 80 17.29 7.41 1.34
N ARG A 81 17.96 8.32 0.59
CA ARG A 81 19.33 8.74 0.88
C ARG A 81 19.45 9.44 2.23
N GLN A 82 18.48 10.29 2.57
CA GLN A 82 18.39 10.92 3.88
C GLN A 82 18.31 9.86 5.00
N ALA A 83 17.41 8.88 4.89
CA ALA A 83 17.28 7.81 5.88
C ALA A 83 18.59 7.06 6.09
N VAL A 84 19.33 6.76 5.02
CA VAL A 84 20.66 6.13 5.10
C VAL A 84 21.66 7.05 5.82
N ALA A 85 21.71 8.34 5.48
CA ALA A 85 22.60 9.31 6.09
C ALA A 85 22.31 9.53 7.59
N ASP A 86 21.04 9.46 7.97
CA ASP A 86 20.58 9.60 9.36
C ASP A 86 20.74 8.30 10.18
N GLY A 87 21.27 7.23 9.56
CA GLY A 87 21.58 5.97 10.24
C GLY A 87 20.33 5.11 10.47
N ALA A 88 19.44 5.02 9.51
CA ALA A 88 18.31 4.09 9.56
C ALA A 88 18.79 2.64 9.64
N ASP A 89 18.19 1.85 10.54
CA ASP A 89 18.38 0.40 10.60
C ASP A 89 17.52 -0.31 9.55
N ALA A 90 16.31 0.22 9.30
CA ALA A 90 15.40 -0.27 8.28
C ALA A 90 14.57 0.84 7.64
N ILE A 91 14.15 0.59 6.40
CA ILE A 91 13.19 1.40 5.65
C ILE A 91 11.98 0.53 5.33
N VAL A 92 10.79 1.03 5.70
CA VAL A 92 9.48 0.56 5.21
C VAL A 92 9.12 1.45 4.03
N PHE A 93 8.97 0.88 2.85
CA PHE A 93 8.91 1.64 1.60
C PHE A 93 7.70 1.26 0.74
N SER A 94 7.06 2.25 0.11
CA SER A 94 6.11 2.04 -0.97
C SER A 94 6.52 2.87 -2.17
N ALA A 95 6.80 2.22 -3.30
CA ALA A 95 7.37 2.88 -4.46
C ALA A 95 6.33 3.68 -5.26
N ILE A 96 6.65 4.93 -5.61
CA ILE A 96 5.94 5.69 -6.64
C ILE A 96 6.23 5.08 -8.01
N SER A 97 7.50 4.77 -8.30
CA SER A 97 7.90 4.11 -9.53
C SER A 97 8.62 2.79 -9.25
N TYR A 98 8.15 1.72 -9.89
CA TYR A 98 8.75 0.40 -9.77
C TYR A 98 10.24 0.40 -10.16
N THR A 99 10.63 1.14 -11.20
CA THR A 99 11.98 1.18 -11.77
C THR A 99 12.83 2.33 -11.26
N GLU A 100 12.28 3.56 -11.19
CA GLU A 100 13.06 4.76 -10.88
C GLU A 100 13.52 4.82 -9.40
N ASN A 101 12.79 4.14 -8.50
CA ASN A 101 13.20 4.04 -7.10
C ASN A 101 14.17 2.88 -6.83
N ALA A 102 14.37 1.96 -7.78
CA ALA A 102 15.15 0.74 -7.58
C ALA A 102 16.61 1.02 -7.19
N ALA A 103 17.26 1.95 -7.88
CA ALA A 103 18.66 2.28 -7.62
C ALA A 103 18.90 2.82 -6.20
N ALA A 104 18.03 3.72 -5.73
CA ALA A 104 18.14 4.27 -4.38
C ALA A 104 17.90 3.21 -3.28
N ILE A 105 17.00 2.27 -3.52
CA ILE A 105 16.77 1.13 -2.63
C ILE A 105 17.98 0.19 -2.62
N ASP A 106 18.56 -0.11 -3.78
CA ASP A 106 19.78 -0.95 -3.84
C ASP A 106 20.97 -0.28 -3.15
N GLU A 107 21.12 1.05 -3.25
CA GLU A 107 22.11 1.84 -2.50
C GLU A 107 21.89 1.70 -0.98
N ALA A 108 20.65 1.81 -0.50
CA ALA A 108 20.34 1.66 0.91
C ALA A 108 20.65 0.24 1.43
N VAL A 109 20.28 -0.79 0.64
CA VAL A 109 20.60 -2.19 0.96
C VAL A 109 22.11 -2.42 0.99
N ALA A 110 22.87 -1.87 0.04
CA ALA A 110 24.32 -1.96 0.02
C ALA A 110 24.99 -1.26 1.23
N ALA A 111 24.36 -0.22 1.77
CA ALA A 111 24.75 0.45 3.01
C ALA A 111 24.39 -0.35 4.29
N GLY A 112 23.70 -1.49 4.16
CA GLY A 112 23.32 -2.37 5.27
C GLY A 112 21.93 -2.12 5.85
N VAL A 113 21.15 -1.19 5.29
CA VAL A 113 19.79 -0.90 5.73
C VAL A 113 18.85 -2.03 5.28
N ARG A 114 17.97 -2.49 6.15
CA ARG A 114 16.97 -3.48 5.82
C ARG A 114 15.77 -2.82 5.13
N VAL A 115 15.23 -3.43 4.07
CA VAL A 115 14.11 -2.87 3.33
C VAL A 115 12.91 -3.82 3.39
N VAL A 116 11.78 -3.28 3.81
CA VAL A 116 10.45 -3.91 3.79
C VAL A 116 9.56 -3.09 2.87
N VAL A 117 8.93 -3.74 1.90
CA VAL A 117 8.01 -3.06 0.98
C VAL A 117 6.57 -3.24 1.45
N ILE A 118 5.80 -2.17 1.37
CA ILE A 118 4.35 -2.16 1.59
C ILE A 118 3.64 -1.59 0.36
N ASP A 119 2.38 -1.93 0.13
CA ASP A 119 1.50 -1.42 -0.94
C ASP A 119 2.04 -1.63 -2.37
N SER A 120 3.02 -0.83 -2.80
CA SER A 120 3.57 -0.85 -4.16
C SER A 120 5.03 -1.31 -4.18
N ASP A 121 5.33 -2.30 -5.00
CA ASP A 121 6.66 -2.94 -5.08
C ASP A 121 7.69 -2.07 -5.84
N VAL A 122 8.96 -2.46 -5.70
CA VAL A 122 10.12 -1.86 -6.34
C VAL A 122 11.00 -2.97 -6.96
N ASP A 123 11.64 -2.68 -8.11
CA ASP A 123 12.52 -3.61 -8.81
C ASP A 123 13.89 -3.74 -8.11
N SER A 124 13.85 -4.30 -6.91
CA SER A 124 15.05 -4.58 -6.12
C SER A 124 15.01 -5.99 -5.53
N LYS A 125 16.13 -6.69 -5.65
CA LYS A 125 16.34 -8.02 -5.03
C LYS A 125 16.71 -7.92 -3.55
N GLY A 126 17.03 -6.73 -3.06
CA GLY A 126 17.42 -6.47 -1.67
C GLY A 126 16.25 -6.34 -0.70
N VAL A 127 15.01 -6.36 -1.19
CA VAL A 127 13.81 -6.31 -0.35
C VAL A 127 13.71 -7.58 0.49
N SER A 128 13.53 -7.40 1.80
CA SER A 128 13.47 -8.50 2.77
C SER A 128 12.06 -9.10 2.90
N VAL A 129 11.02 -8.26 2.80
CA VAL A 129 9.60 -8.64 2.96
C VAL A 129 8.73 -7.78 2.06
N ARG A 130 7.68 -8.37 1.50
CA ARG A 130 6.65 -7.69 0.73
C ARG A 130 5.30 -7.85 1.40
N ILE A 131 4.60 -6.75 1.64
CA ILE A 131 3.31 -6.70 2.35
C ILE A 131 2.36 -5.83 1.55
N GLY A 132 1.15 -6.27 1.31
CA GLY A 132 0.19 -5.45 0.58
C GLY A 132 -1.04 -6.21 0.17
N THR A 133 -1.66 -5.76 -0.90
CA THR A 133 -2.82 -6.35 -1.52
C THR A 133 -2.40 -7.25 -2.67
N ASP A 134 -3.01 -8.42 -2.82
CA ASP A 134 -3.02 -9.11 -4.12
C ASP A 134 -3.80 -8.25 -5.13
N ASN A 135 -3.08 -7.37 -5.81
CA ASN A 135 -3.68 -6.37 -6.68
C ASN A 135 -4.37 -6.96 -7.91
N VAL A 136 -3.89 -8.10 -8.42
CA VAL A 136 -4.56 -8.81 -9.52
C VAL A 136 -5.90 -9.38 -9.02
N ALA A 137 -5.92 -9.99 -7.83
CA ALA A 137 -7.16 -10.46 -7.22
C ALA A 137 -8.12 -9.30 -6.91
N ALA A 138 -7.64 -8.18 -6.35
CA ALA A 138 -8.45 -6.99 -6.10
C ALA A 138 -9.02 -6.40 -7.40
N GLY A 139 -8.22 -6.40 -8.48
CA GLY A 139 -8.69 -6.05 -9.82
C GLY A 139 -9.80 -6.96 -10.32
N ARG A 140 -9.69 -8.29 -10.13
CA ARG A 140 -10.78 -9.23 -10.46
C ARG A 140 -12.02 -8.96 -9.62
N MET A 141 -11.88 -8.71 -8.32
CA MET A 141 -13.01 -8.35 -7.43
C MET A 141 -13.75 -7.12 -7.94
N SER A 142 -13.01 -6.08 -8.39
CA SER A 142 -13.61 -4.87 -8.97
C SER A 142 -14.32 -5.16 -10.30
N GLY A 143 -13.77 -6.04 -11.16
CA GLY A 143 -14.38 -6.50 -12.39
C GLY A 143 -15.68 -7.26 -12.13
N GLU A 144 -15.69 -8.17 -11.17
CA GLU A 144 -16.89 -8.90 -10.75
C GLU A 144 -17.97 -7.95 -10.21
N ALA A 145 -17.59 -6.93 -9.42
CA ALA A 145 -18.52 -5.91 -8.95
C ALA A 145 -19.10 -5.12 -10.12
N ALA A 146 -18.29 -4.74 -11.10
CA ALA A 146 -18.75 -4.08 -12.32
C ALA A 146 -19.78 -4.93 -13.11
N LEU A 147 -19.55 -6.24 -13.23
CA LEU A 147 -20.47 -7.15 -13.92
C LEU A 147 -21.78 -7.38 -13.16
N LYS A 148 -21.81 -7.18 -11.84
CA LYS A 148 -23.03 -7.31 -11.00
C LYS A 148 -23.99 -6.14 -11.16
N THR A 149 -23.59 -5.03 -11.79
CA THR A 149 -24.49 -3.88 -12.05
C THR A 149 -25.65 -4.19 -12.98
N ALA A 150 -25.83 -5.43 -13.36
CA ALA A 150 -27.03 -6.02 -13.99
C ALA A 150 -27.40 -5.47 -15.37
N GLN A 151 -26.51 -4.84 -16.10
CA GLN A 151 -26.76 -4.33 -17.44
C GLN A 151 -26.74 -5.46 -18.47
N LYS A 152 -27.66 -5.42 -19.46
CA LYS A 152 -27.63 -6.33 -20.61
C LYS A 152 -26.46 -6.05 -21.56
N LYS A 153 -26.00 -4.83 -21.60
CA LYS A 153 -24.84 -4.36 -22.35
C LYS A 153 -23.99 -3.55 -21.39
N ILE A 154 -22.74 -3.90 -21.25
CA ILE A 154 -21.77 -3.23 -20.37
C ILE A 154 -20.75 -2.52 -21.25
N VAL A 155 -20.60 -1.23 -21.03
CA VAL A 155 -19.54 -0.39 -21.62
C VAL A 155 -18.81 0.27 -20.47
N VAL A 156 -17.52 0.03 -20.38
CA VAL A 156 -16.71 0.44 -19.25
C VAL A 156 -15.80 1.60 -19.63
N GLY A 157 -15.77 2.62 -18.80
CA GLY A 157 -14.72 3.61 -18.75
C GLY A 157 -13.84 3.40 -17.55
N PHE A 158 -12.54 3.66 -17.66
CA PHE A 158 -11.69 3.75 -16.48
C PHE A 158 -10.68 4.90 -16.57
N VAL A 159 -10.39 5.45 -15.40
CA VAL A 159 -9.38 6.48 -15.19
C VAL A 159 -8.24 5.84 -14.42
N ASN A 160 -7.04 5.85 -15.00
CA ASN A 160 -5.84 5.28 -14.40
C ASN A 160 -4.76 6.35 -14.22
N ALA A 161 -3.77 6.08 -13.39
CA ALA A 161 -2.65 6.98 -13.18
C ALA A 161 -1.67 6.95 -14.35
N TYR A 162 -0.97 8.07 -14.60
CA TYR A 162 0.21 8.08 -15.46
C TYR A 162 1.37 7.32 -14.83
N ALA A 163 1.47 7.39 -13.52
CA ALA A 163 2.58 6.80 -12.80
C ALA A 163 2.66 5.29 -13.02
N GLU A 164 3.87 4.80 -13.20
CA GLU A 164 4.15 3.39 -13.41
C GLU A 164 4.16 2.61 -12.09
N THR A 165 3.16 2.87 -11.23
CA THR A 165 3.00 2.10 -10.00
C THR A 165 2.54 0.69 -10.32
N GLN A 166 3.19 -0.27 -9.69
CA GLN A 166 2.91 -1.69 -9.92
C GLN A 166 1.47 -2.04 -9.58
N ASN A 167 0.96 -1.53 -8.45
CA ASN A 167 -0.40 -1.83 -7.98
C ASN A 167 -1.51 -1.42 -8.96
N CYS A 168 -1.43 -0.24 -9.58
CA CYS A 168 -2.44 0.20 -10.55
C CYS A 168 -2.44 -0.66 -11.82
N ARG A 169 -1.26 -1.08 -12.30
CA ARG A 169 -1.15 -1.99 -13.46
C ARG A 169 -1.76 -3.36 -13.18
N GLU A 170 -1.48 -3.92 -12.00
CA GLU A 170 -1.99 -5.23 -11.59
C GLU A 170 -3.52 -5.19 -11.37
N ARG A 171 -4.06 -4.11 -10.79
CA ARG A 171 -5.52 -3.91 -10.65
C ARG A 171 -6.19 -3.83 -12.01
N GLU A 172 -5.65 -3.05 -12.94
CA GLU A 172 -6.16 -3.00 -14.31
C GLU A 172 -6.10 -4.36 -15.00
N GLN A 173 -5.00 -5.10 -14.84
CA GLN A 173 -4.86 -6.45 -15.39
C GLN A 173 -6.00 -7.36 -14.90
N GLY A 174 -6.18 -7.50 -13.59
CA GLY A 174 -7.20 -8.36 -13.00
C GLY A 174 -8.62 -7.93 -13.40
N PHE A 175 -8.87 -6.63 -13.47
CA PHE A 175 -10.15 -6.06 -13.92
C PHE A 175 -10.44 -6.46 -15.39
N ARG A 176 -9.48 -6.28 -16.29
CA ARG A 176 -9.62 -6.65 -17.71
C ARG A 176 -9.82 -8.15 -17.92
N GLU A 177 -9.13 -9.00 -17.15
CA GLU A 177 -9.29 -10.46 -17.22
C GLU A 177 -10.75 -10.88 -17.01
N VAL A 178 -11.44 -10.28 -16.04
CA VAL A 178 -12.86 -10.56 -15.77
C VAL A 178 -13.76 -10.01 -16.86
N LEU A 179 -13.53 -8.77 -17.30
CA LEU A 179 -14.40 -8.14 -18.31
C LEU A 179 -14.33 -8.84 -19.66
N LEU A 180 -13.14 -9.25 -20.11
CA LEU A 180 -12.94 -9.90 -21.40
C LEU A 180 -13.60 -11.29 -21.47
N GLY A 181 -13.91 -11.89 -20.31
CA GLY A 181 -14.63 -13.15 -20.19
C GLY A 181 -16.16 -13.02 -20.30
N ASP A 182 -16.73 -11.80 -20.25
CA ASP A 182 -18.20 -11.60 -20.26
C ASP A 182 -18.70 -11.04 -21.60
N CYS A 183 -19.57 -11.81 -22.27
CA CYS A 183 -20.11 -11.44 -23.58
C CYS A 183 -21.00 -10.18 -23.56
N ARG A 184 -21.42 -9.68 -22.40
CA ARG A 184 -22.15 -8.42 -22.26
C ARG A 184 -21.26 -7.19 -22.42
N VAL A 185 -19.96 -7.32 -22.21
CA VAL A 185 -18.98 -6.22 -22.38
C VAL A 185 -18.84 -5.90 -23.86
N LYS A 186 -19.14 -4.66 -24.25
CA LYS A 186 -19.16 -4.21 -25.66
C LYS A 186 -18.14 -3.14 -25.96
N GLY A 187 -17.52 -2.54 -24.95
CA GLY A 187 -16.49 -1.53 -25.11
C GLY A 187 -15.75 -1.26 -23.81
N ILE A 188 -14.50 -0.91 -23.92
CA ILE A 188 -13.64 -0.47 -22.82
C ILE A 188 -12.90 0.77 -23.27
N TYR A 189 -13.08 1.88 -22.59
CA TYR A 189 -12.43 3.15 -22.80
C TYR A 189 -11.51 3.47 -21.62
N ALA A 190 -10.34 4.03 -21.88
CA ALA A 190 -9.34 4.30 -20.86
C ALA A 190 -8.77 5.70 -21.02
N VAL A 191 -8.49 6.36 -19.90
CA VAL A 191 -7.72 7.60 -19.85
C VAL A 191 -6.75 7.55 -18.67
N ASN A 192 -5.55 8.07 -18.87
CA ASN A 192 -4.56 8.21 -17.83
C ASN A 192 -4.42 9.67 -17.44
N VAL A 193 -4.31 9.92 -16.14
CA VAL A 193 -4.19 11.25 -15.54
C VAL A 193 -3.18 11.23 -14.38
N SER A 194 -2.82 12.38 -13.86
CA SER A 194 -2.12 12.48 -12.59
C SER A 194 -2.95 11.88 -11.45
N THR A 195 -2.31 11.42 -10.41
CA THR A 195 -2.98 10.85 -9.21
C THR A 195 -3.61 11.98 -8.38
N ASP A 196 -4.58 12.67 -8.97
CA ASP A 196 -5.31 13.79 -8.41
C ASP A 196 -6.81 13.66 -8.65
N ALA A 197 -7.61 13.92 -7.62
CA ALA A 197 -9.08 13.73 -7.68
C ALA A 197 -9.77 14.72 -8.63
N LEU A 198 -9.28 15.95 -8.75
CA LEU A 198 -9.87 16.94 -9.66
C LEU A 198 -9.56 16.58 -11.12
N GLU A 199 -8.32 16.22 -11.43
CA GLU A 199 -7.95 15.78 -12.77
C GLU A 199 -8.69 14.51 -13.18
N ALA A 200 -8.80 13.54 -12.26
CA ALA A 200 -9.58 12.34 -12.48
C ALA A 200 -11.07 12.64 -12.75
N ARG A 201 -11.66 13.56 -12.01
CA ARG A 201 -13.03 14.00 -12.21
C ARG A 201 -13.21 14.64 -13.61
N LEU A 202 -12.34 15.60 -13.96
CA LEU A 202 -12.44 16.29 -15.26
C LEU A 202 -12.26 15.32 -16.44
N ALA A 203 -11.32 14.37 -16.32
CA ALA A 203 -11.13 13.34 -17.33
C ALA A 203 -12.32 12.38 -17.42
N ALA A 204 -12.87 11.96 -16.27
CA ALA A 204 -14.06 11.11 -16.23
C ALA A 204 -15.29 11.80 -16.85
N GLU A 205 -15.52 13.09 -16.51
CA GLU A 205 -16.60 13.88 -17.11
C GLU A 205 -16.44 14.02 -18.63
N LYS A 206 -15.21 14.24 -19.11
CA LYS A 206 -14.90 14.29 -20.54
C LYS A 206 -15.19 12.95 -21.21
N LEU A 207 -14.70 11.86 -20.62
CA LEU A 207 -14.89 10.49 -21.12
C LEU A 207 -16.39 10.15 -21.24
N LEU A 208 -17.19 10.50 -20.23
CA LEU A 208 -18.64 10.26 -20.23
C LEU A 208 -19.39 11.11 -21.28
N ARG A 209 -18.90 12.33 -21.60
CA ARG A 209 -19.48 13.16 -22.68
C ARG A 209 -19.13 12.64 -24.08
N GLU A 210 -17.90 12.13 -24.26
CA GLU A 210 -17.43 11.58 -25.54
C GLU A 210 -17.99 10.18 -25.81
N HIS A 211 -18.27 9.42 -24.75
CA HIS A 211 -18.78 8.05 -24.79
C HIS A 211 -20.01 7.88 -23.89
N PRO A 212 -21.17 8.46 -24.27
CA PRO A 212 -22.38 8.43 -23.45
C PRO A 212 -22.99 7.03 -23.28
N GLU A 213 -22.46 6.02 -23.97
CA GLU A 213 -22.80 4.61 -23.80
C GLU A 213 -22.14 3.95 -22.60
N ILE A 214 -21.14 4.61 -21.96
CA ILE A 214 -20.49 4.11 -20.74
C ILE A 214 -21.52 4.03 -19.61
N ASN A 215 -21.62 2.85 -18.99
CA ASN A 215 -22.51 2.60 -17.87
C ASN A 215 -21.81 1.99 -16.65
N VAL A 216 -20.51 1.77 -16.74
CA VAL A 216 -19.63 1.44 -15.60
C VAL A 216 -18.39 2.32 -15.70
N LEU A 217 -17.96 2.88 -14.57
CA LEU A 217 -16.77 3.72 -14.49
C LEU A 217 -15.92 3.30 -13.27
N ILE A 218 -14.58 3.27 -13.42
CA ILE A 218 -13.69 2.86 -12.32
C ILE A 218 -12.46 3.75 -12.24
N GLY A 219 -11.98 4.00 -10.99
CA GLY A 219 -10.66 4.52 -10.67
C GLY A 219 -9.90 3.52 -9.79
N PHE A 220 -8.63 3.30 -10.06
CA PHE A 220 -7.87 2.19 -9.46
C PHE A 220 -7.11 2.51 -8.17
N ASN A 221 -7.22 3.74 -7.64
CA ASN A 221 -6.75 4.13 -6.31
C ASN A 221 -7.66 5.20 -5.71
N GLU A 222 -7.42 5.62 -4.47
CA GLU A 222 -8.29 6.55 -3.75
C GLU A 222 -8.53 7.88 -4.50
N PRO A 223 -7.52 8.67 -4.93
CA PRO A 223 -7.78 9.93 -5.62
C PRO A 223 -8.57 9.76 -6.92
N LEU A 224 -8.24 8.76 -7.73
CA LEU A 224 -8.91 8.49 -8.98
C LEU A 224 -10.36 8.04 -8.74
N ALA A 225 -10.59 7.20 -7.73
CA ALA A 225 -11.92 6.73 -7.36
C ALA A 225 -12.82 7.86 -6.88
N VAL A 226 -12.28 8.79 -6.08
CA VAL A 226 -13.00 10.01 -5.66
C VAL A 226 -13.42 10.84 -6.87
N GLY A 227 -12.50 11.10 -7.80
CA GLY A 227 -12.79 11.88 -9.00
C GLY A 227 -13.84 11.21 -9.89
N VAL A 228 -13.72 9.90 -10.11
CA VAL A 228 -14.71 9.10 -10.88
C VAL A 228 -16.09 9.16 -10.24
N ALA A 229 -16.19 8.95 -8.93
CA ALA A 229 -17.47 8.99 -8.22
C ALA A 229 -18.11 10.39 -8.27
N GLN A 230 -17.32 11.44 -8.09
CA GLN A 230 -17.79 12.82 -8.21
C GLN A 230 -18.24 13.17 -9.62
N ALA A 231 -17.62 12.63 -10.68
CA ALA A 231 -18.02 12.85 -12.05
C ALA A 231 -19.43 12.27 -12.33
N VAL A 232 -19.70 11.06 -11.84
CA VAL A 232 -21.04 10.43 -11.96
C VAL A 232 -22.10 11.26 -11.25
N ASP A 233 -21.83 11.72 -10.04
CA ASP A 233 -22.75 12.53 -9.24
C ASP A 233 -22.99 13.92 -9.87
N SER A 234 -21.92 14.64 -10.21
CA SER A 234 -22.01 16.00 -10.76
C SER A 234 -22.71 16.08 -12.11
N LEU A 235 -22.64 15.01 -12.92
CA LEU A 235 -23.37 14.93 -14.19
C LEU A 235 -24.82 14.43 -14.03
N GLY A 236 -25.27 14.11 -12.81
CA GLY A 236 -26.60 13.56 -12.54
C GLY A 236 -26.83 12.17 -13.17
N LEU A 237 -25.76 11.37 -13.30
CA LEU A 237 -25.81 10.06 -13.94
C LEU A 237 -26.00 8.91 -12.94
N THR A 238 -26.29 9.21 -11.66
CA THR A 238 -26.58 8.21 -10.62
C THR A 238 -27.69 7.27 -11.08
N GLY A 239 -27.46 5.96 -11.01
CA GLY A 239 -28.37 4.93 -11.51
C GLY A 239 -28.30 4.64 -13.02
N GLN A 240 -27.61 5.47 -13.80
CA GLN A 240 -27.31 5.23 -15.21
C GLN A 240 -25.87 4.75 -15.41
N VAL A 241 -24.94 5.37 -14.70
CA VAL A 241 -23.52 4.98 -14.63
C VAL A 241 -23.22 4.50 -13.21
N HIS A 242 -22.60 3.35 -13.09
CA HIS A 242 -22.23 2.73 -11.83
C HIS A 242 -20.71 2.87 -11.60
N ALA A 243 -20.30 3.70 -10.65
CA ALA A 243 -18.89 3.79 -10.28
C ALA A 243 -18.50 2.58 -9.41
N VAL A 244 -17.34 1.99 -9.71
CA VAL A 244 -16.63 1.06 -8.82
C VAL A 244 -15.38 1.79 -8.33
N SER A 245 -15.20 1.85 -7.02
CA SER A 245 -14.13 2.64 -6.40
C SER A 245 -13.16 1.75 -5.65
N PHE A 246 -11.89 2.14 -5.62
CA PHE A 246 -10.90 1.60 -4.68
C PHE A 246 -10.85 2.48 -3.44
N ASP A 247 -10.53 1.82 -2.32
CA ASP A 247 -10.38 2.41 -0.99
C ASP A 247 -11.66 2.98 -0.37
N SER A 248 -11.58 3.39 0.89
CA SER A 248 -12.72 3.83 1.71
C SER A 248 -12.62 5.31 2.05
N ASN A 249 -12.58 6.17 1.03
CA ASN A 249 -12.68 7.60 1.24
C ASN A 249 -14.10 7.98 1.68
N VAL A 250 -14.23 8.97 2.57
CA VAL A 250 -15.53 9.42 3.09
C VAL A 250 -16.49 9.83 1.97
N ASN A 251 -16.01 10.51 0.93
CA ASN A 251 -16.85 10.87 -0.24
C ASN A 251 -17.35 9.64 -0.97
N CYS A 252 -16.52 8.63 -1.18
CA CYS A 252 -16.93 7.38 -1.84
C CYS A 252 -17.93 6.59 -0.99
N ILE A 253 -17.80 6.60 0.35
CA ILE A 253 -18.76 5.98 1.27
C ILE A 253 -20.12 6.69 1.20
N GLU A 254 -20.14 8.01 1.18
CA GLU A 254 -21.37 8.79 1.01
C GLU A 254 -22.04 8.50 -0.34
N LEU A 255 -21.26 8.46 -1.42
CA LEU A 255 -21.76 8.16 -2.75
C LEU A 255 -22.19 6.69 -2.92
N LEU A 256 -21.65 5.77 -2.11
CA LEU A 256 -22.17 4.40 -1.99
C LEU A 256 -23.59 4.39 -1.40
N GLN A 257 -23.84 5.21 -0.38
CA GLN A 257 -25.19 5.31 0.22
C GLN A 257 -26.20 5.88 -0.76
N THR A 258 -25.84 6.87 -1.56
CA THR A 258 -26.72 7.50 -2.57
C THR A 258 -26.86 6.66 -3.83
N GLY A 259 -25.94 5.73 -4.10
CA GLY A 259 -25.98 4.80 -5.23
C GLY A 259 -25.20 5.28 -6.47
N ALA A 260 -24.44 6.38 -6.38
CA ALA A 260 -23.51 6.79 -7.44
C ALA A 260 -22.32 5.83 -7.51
N VAL A 261 -21.87 5.32 -6.36
CA VAL A 261 -20.91 4.22 -6.25
C VAL A 261 -21.68 2.91 -6.03
N ALA A 262 -21.37 1.89 -6.80
CA ALA A 262 -21.97 0.55 -6.69
C ALA A 262 -21.20 -0.37 -5.73
N ALA A 263 -19.87 -0.22 -5.67
CA ALA A 263 -19.02 -1.01 -4.80
C ALA A 263 -17.71 -0.27 -4.49
N LEU A 264 -17.19 -0.53 -3.29
CA LEU A 264 -15.83 -0.16 -2.87
C LEU A 264 -14.99 -1.44 -2.75
N VAL A 265 -13.79 -1.40 -3.31
CA VAL A 265 -12.73 -2.42 -3.12
C VAL A 265 -11.79 -1.86 -2.06
N VAL A 266 -12.00 -2.26 -0.82
CA VAL A 266 -11.32 -1.66 0.34
C VAL A 266 -10.11 -2.48 0.73
N GLN A 267 -8.94 -1.87 0.72
CA GLN A 267 -7.68 -2.43 1.18
C GLN A 267 -7.53 -2.27 2.70
N ASN A 268 -6.68 -3.08 3.32
CA ASN A 268 -6.35 -2.95 4.73
C ASN A 268 -5.07 -2.12 4.93
N SER A 269 -5.16 -0.83 4.68
CA SER A 269 -4.05 0.12 4.76
C SER A 269 -3.45 0.23 6.17
N TYR A 270 -4.28 0.15 7.22
CA TYR A 270 -3.80 0.11 8.61
C TYR A 270 -2.88 -1.10 8.84
N ALA A 271 -3.30 -2.29 8.40
CA ALA A 271 -2.48 -3.50 8.54
C ALA A 271 -1.16 -3.39 7.75
N MET A 272 -1.15 -2.75 6.58
CA MET A 272 0.09 -2.54 5.82
C MET A 272 1.11 -1.72 6.63
N GLY A 273 0.67 -0.63 7.26
CA GLY A 273 1.53 0.20 8.10
C GLY A 273 2.03 -0.54 9.34
N TYR A 274 1.12 -1.21 10.05
CA TYR A 274 1.45 -1.98 11.24
C TYR A 274 2.44 -3.11 10.93
N LEU A 275 2.10 -3.97 9.98
CA LEU A 275 2.94 -5.10 9.57
C LEU A 275 4.27 -4.63 8.95
N GLY A 276 4.28 -3.50 8.24
CA GLY A 276 5.51 -2.91 7.71
C GLY A 276 6.55 -2.68 8.80
N VAL A 277 6.17 -2.01 9.89
CA VAL A 277 7.05 -1.74 11.03
C VAL A 277 7.34 -3.02 11.83
N GLU A 278 6.33 -3.88 12.07
CA GLU A 278 6.52 -5.17 12.73
C GLU A 278 7.56 -6.03 11.99
N LYS A 279 7.40 -6.20 10.67
CA LYS A 279 8.32 -7.03 9.88
C LYS A 279 9.71 -6.41 9.77
N ALA A 280 9.82 -5.09 9.70
CA ALA A 280 11.11 -4.41 9.78
C ALA A 280 11.82 -4.72 11.11
N TRP A 281 11.10 -4.65 12.23
CA TRP A 281 11.63 -5.02 13.54
C TRP A 281 12.04 -6.51 13.59
N GLN A 282 11.22 -7.43 13.07
CA GLN A 282 11.52 -8.87 13.04
C GLN A 282 12.76 -9.17 12.18
N VAL A 283 12.90 -8.53 11.02
CA VAL A 283 14.11 -8.65 10.17
C VAL A 283 15.36 -8.16 10.91
N LEU A 284 15.26 -7.08 11.67
CA LEU A 284 16.35 -6.56 12.49
C LEU A 284 16.70 -7.48 13.65
N GLN A 285 15.76 -8.29 14.16
CA GLN A 285 16.00 -9.37 15.12
C GLN A 285 16.63 -10.63 14.48
N GLY A 286 16.80 -10.64 13.16
CA GLY A 286 17.42 -11.75 12.43
C GLY A 286 16.42 -12.76 11.87
N GLU A 287 15.12 -12.49 11.92
CA GLU A 287 14.13 -13.32 11.25
C GLU A 287 14.29 -13.24 9.73
N LYS A 288 14.01 -14.34 9.05
CA LYS A 288 14.09 -14.45 7.59
C LYS A 288 12.72 -14.72 7.01
N PHE A 289 12.40 -14.01 5.96
CA PHE A 289 11.15 -14.16 5.22
C PHE A 289 11.44 -14.60 3.78
N ASP A 290 10.45 -15.19 3.13
CA ASP A 290 10.48 -15.38 1.68
C ASP A 290 10.26 -14.02 1.01
N SER A 291 11.33 -13.45 0.50
CA SER A 291 11.30 -12.12 -0.12
C SER A 291 10.52 -12.08 -1.45
N THR A 292 10.11 -13.24 -1.98
CA THR A 292 9.30 -13.34 -3.21
C THR A 292 7.82 -13.52 -2.93
N ALA A 293 7.46 -13.88 -1.69
CA ALA A 293 6.08 -14.06 -1.28
C ALA A 293 5.46 -12.74 -0.79
N LEU A 294 4.23 -12.49 -1.19
CA LEU A 294 3.43 -11.38 -0.68
C LEU A 294 2.73 -11.80 0.62
N ILE A 295 2.87 -11.00 1.66
CA ILE A 295 2.00 -11.07 2.84
C ILE A 295 0.75 -10.25 2.49
N ASP A 296 -0.32 -10.94 2.11
CA ASP A 296 -1.58 -10.31 1.74
C ASP A 296 -2.31 -9.77 2.98
N THR A 297 -2.70 -8.50 2.93
CA THR A 297 -3.41 -7.81 4.01
C THR A 297 -4.93 -7.92 3.94
N ALA A 298 -5.43 -8.74 3.03
CA ALA A 298 -6.83 -8.93 2.68
C ALA A 298 -7.50 -7.69 2.06
N THR A 299 -8.51 -7.94 1.25
CA THR A 299 -9.29 -6.91 0.57
C THR A 299 -10.78 -7.23 0.75
N THR A 300 -11.60 -6.22 1.03
CA THR A 300 -13.04 -6.38 1.28
C THR A 300 -13.85 -5.65 0.22
N ILE A 301 -14.84 -6.33 -0.37
CA ILE A 301 -15.85 -5.67 -1.21
C ILE A 301 -16.98 -5.15 -0.33
N VAL A 302 -17.19 -3.83 -0.40
CA VAL A 302 -18.29 -3.16 0.29
C VAL A 302 -19.29 -2.64 -0.72
N THR A 303 -20.56 -2.99 -0.52
CA THR A 303 -21.69 -2.56 -1.31
C THR A 303 -22.76 -1.95 -0.39
N LYS A 304 -23.79 -1.35 -0.95
CA LYS A 304 -24.90 -0.79 -0.16
C LYS A 304 -25.58 -1.85 0.72
N GLU A 305 -25.65 -3.10 0.26
CA GLU A 305 -26.29 -4.21 0.96
C GLU A 305 -25.51 -4.69 2.20
N ASN A 306 -24.17 -4.61 2.14
CA ASN A 306 -23.31 -5.13 3.22
C ASN A 306 -22.59 -4.04 4.03
N MET A 307 -22.66 -2.76 3.65
CA MET A 307 -21.87 -1.69 4.27
C MET A 307 -22.07 -1.54 5.79
N PHE A 308 -23.19 -2.00 6.32
CA PHE A 308 -23.47 -1.95 7.77
C PHE A 308 -23.09 -3.24 8.51
N THR A 309 -22.49 -4.24 7.85
CA THR A 309 -21.94 -5.41 8.53
C THR A 309 -20.69 -5.03 9.33
N MET A 310 -20.39 -5.78 10.39
CA MET A 310 -19.21 -5.56 11.22
C MET A 310 -17.91 -5.62 10.38
N GLU A 311 -17.85 -6.53 9.42
CA GLU A 311 -16.70 -6.71 8.53
C GLU A 311 -16.49 -5.48 7.64
N SER A 312 -17.54 -5.02 6.96
CA SER A 312 -17.47 -3.83 6.11
C SER A 312 -17.15 -2.56 6.90
N GLN A 313 -17.76 -2.42 8.10
CA GLN A 313 -17.47 -1.27 8.97
C GLN A 313 -15.99 -1.25 9.42
N LYS A 314 -15.42 -2.41 9.77
CA LYS A 314 -13.99 -2.51 10.11
C LYS A 314 -13.09 -2.23 8.90
N ALA A 315 -13.51 -2.64 7.71
CA ALA A 315 -12.74 -2.36 6.49
C ALA A 315 -12.78 -0.87 6.13
N MET A 316 -13.97 -0.24 6.15
CA MET A 316 -14.13 1.17 5.78
C MET A 316 -13.55 2.15 6.78
N PHE A 317 -13.60 1.82 8.07
CA PHE A 317 -13.16 2.69 9.16
C PHE A 317 -12.04 1.98 9.92
N SER A 318 -10.79 2.23 9.50
CA SER A 318 -9.62 1.76 10.26
C SER A 318 -9.57 2.52 11.59
N PHE A 319 -10.13 1.93 12.63
CA PHE A 319 -10.01 2.48 13.98
C PHE A 319 -8.58 2.23 14.48
N GLY A 320 -7.79 3.31 14.50
CA GLY A 320 -6.54 3.36 15.22
C GLY A 320 -6.78 3.59 16.70
#